data_35b2568d1b929e352c82a67819e4bff5
#
_entry.id   35b2568d1b929e352c82a67819e4bff5
#
_cell.length_a   1.000
_cell.length_b   1.000
_cell.length_c   1.000
_cell.angle_alpha   90.00
_cell.angle_beta   90.00
_cell.angle_gamma   90.00
#
_symmetry.space_group_name_H-M   'P 1'
#
loop_
_entity.id
_entity.type
_entity.pdbx_description
1 polymer ?
#
loop_
_entity_poly.entity_id
_entity_poly.type
_entity_poly.pdbx_seq_one_letter_code
_entity_poly.pdbx_strand_id
1 'polypeptide(L)'
;AFLRFDYSGHGASSEVFTDGCVGDWAEDAQAAIEVLTQGKQILVGSSMGGWISMLMAQRLPDRLAGLVTIAAAPDFTEDGFWASFNEDTRRLLLQEGVVNIPSDYGDPYPITKRLIEDGRSHLVLRKPLSLPFPVRLLQGDEDVDVSVELANTLFSHIKGPDVQLRLLKGADHRFST
;
A
#
# COMPACT_ATOMS: atom_id res chain seq x y z
N ALA A 1 -5.99 -19.83 11.46
CA ALA A 1 -7.14 -19.14 10.87
C ALA A 1 -6.63 -18.12 9.84
N PHE A 2 -7.47 -17.77 8.88
CA PHE A 2 -7.19 -16.78 7.84
C PHE A 2 -8.34 -15.77 7.82
N LEU A 3 -8.01 -14.47 7.80
CA LEU A 3 -8.95 -13.37 7.65
C LEU A 3 -8.60 -12.59 6.39
N ARG A 4 -9.60 -12.33 5.56
CA ARG A 4 -9.54 -11.42 4.41
C ARG A 4 -10.76 -10.50 4.50
N PHE A 5 -10.59 -9.23 4.17
CA PHE A 5 -11.65 -8.23 4.14
C PHE A 5 -11.41 -7.25 2.99
N ASP A 6 -12.45 -6.54 2.61
CA ASP A 6 -12.39 -5.44 1.67
C ASP A 6 -12.44 -4.12 2.46
N TYR A 7 -11.58 -3.17 2.12
CA TYR A 7 -11.62 -1.82 2.70
C TYR A 7 -12.90 -1.09 2.31
N SER A 8 -13.28 -0.07 3.07
CA SER A 8 -14.36 0.85 2.72
C SER A 8 -14.19 1.34 1.28
N GLY A 9 -15.28 1.34 0.50
CA GLY A 9 -15.26 1.70 -0.92
C GLY A 9 -14.62 0.69 -1.87
N HIS A 10 -14.25 -0.52 -1.38
CA HIS A 10 -13.67 -1.59 -2.19
C HIS A 10 -14.54 -2.85 -2.15
N GLY A 11 -14.50 -3.62 -3.23
CA GLY A 11 -15.10 -4.94 -3.33
C GLY A 11 -16.57 -4.96 -2.92
N ALA A 12 -16.90 -5.75 -1.88
CA ALA A 12 -18.25 -5.88 -1.33
C ALA A 12 -18.53 -4.98 -0.13
N SER A 13 -17.55 -4.19 0.33
CA SER A 13 -17.73 -3.25 1.43
C SER A 13 -18.58 -2.05 1.02
N SER A 14 -19.18 -1.38 2.03
CA SER A 14 -19.95 -0.15 1.85
C SER A 14 -19.06 1.02 1.42
N GLU A 15 -19.70 2.16 1.13
CA GLU A 15 -19.09 3.42 0.72
C GLU A 15 -18.60 3.44 -0.73
N VAL A 16 -18.04 4.55 -1.16
CA VAL A 16 -17.56 4.77 -2.52
C VAL A 16 -16.06 5.01 -2.47
N PHE A 17 -15.32 4.42 -3.40
CA PHE A 17 -13.87 4.51 -3.46
C PHE A 17 -13.34 5.95 -3.41
N THR A 18 -14.01 6.86 -4.12
CA THR A 18 -13.61 8.28 -4.19
C THR A 18 -13.78 9.06 -2.88
N ASP A 19 -14.51 8.50 -1.92
CA ASP A 19 -14.67 9.09 -0.59
C ASP A 19 -13.59 8.64 0.39
N GLY A 20 -12.87 7.55 0.04
CA GLY A 20 -11.83 6.97 0.87
C GLY A 20 -10.43 7.58 0.67
N CYS A 21 -9.57 7.31 1.63
CA CYS A 21 -8.16 7.67 1.60
C CYS A 21 -7.31 6.65 2.37
N VAL A 22 -5.99 6.79 2.33
CA VAL A 22 -5.06 5.84 2.97
C VAL A 22 -5.31 5.72 4.48
N GLY A 23 -5.63 6.85 5.13
CA GLY A 23 -5.94 6.90 6.56
C GLY A 23 -7.18 6.08 6.91
N ASP A 24 -8.28 6.23 6.16
CA ASP A 24 -9.52 5.48 6.36
C ASP A 24 -9.27 3.97 6.20
N TRP A 25 -8.58 3.56 5.16
CA TRP A 25 -8.28 2.14 4.90
C TRP A 25 -7.30 1.56 5.94
N ALA A 26 -6.42 2.38 6.49
CA ALA A 26 -5.59 1.97 7.61
C ALA A 26 -6.41 1.81 8.91
N GLU A 27 -7.45 2.62 9.12
CA GLU A 27 -8.38 2.45 10.25
C GLU A 27 -9.22 1.18 10.09
N ASP A 28 -9.69 0.87 8.89
CA ASP A 28 -10.38 -0.40 8.59
C ASP A 28 -9.50 -1.61 8.92
N ALA A 29 -8.23 -1.58 8.48
CA ALA A 29 -7.28 -2.63 8.76
C ALA A 29 -7.01 -2.79 10.27
N GLN A 30 -6.87 -1.67 10.97
CA GLN A 30 -6.68 -1.65 12.41
C GLN A 30 -7.89 -2.25 13.13
N ALA A 31 -9.09 -1.83 12.79
CA ALA A 31 -10.33 -2.36 13.35
C ALA A 31 -10.47 -3.87 13.10
N ALA A 32 -10.17 -4.32 11.87
CA ALA A 32 -10.21 -5.75 11.54
C ALA A 32 -9.22 -6.55 12.40
N ILE A 33 -8.00 -6.07 12.61
CA ILE A 33 -7.01 -6.73 13.47
C ILE A 33 -7.47 -6.75 14.92
N GLU A 34 -7.95 -5.64 15.44
CA GLU A 34 -8.29 -5.50 16.87
C GLU A 34 -9.56 -6.28 17.24
N VAL A 35 -10.58 -6.25 16.38
CA VAL A 35 -11.89 -6.79 16.68
C VAL A 35 -12.05 -8.25 16.23
N LEU A 36 -11.47 -8.60 15.09
CA LEU A 36 -11.74 -9.90 14.46
C LEU A 36 -10.60 -10.91 14.67
N THR A 37 -9.46 -10.51 15.29
CA THR A 37 -8.34 -11.43 15.51
C THR A 37 -7.87 -11.46 16.96
N GLN A 38 -7.21 -12.54 17.35
CA GLN A 38 -6.59 -12.70 18.65
C GLN A 38 -5.12 -13.07 18.51
N GLY A 39 -4.30 -12.63 19.49
CA GLY A 39 -2.86 -12.88 19.49
C GLY A 39 -2.10 -12.17 18.39
N LYS A 40 -0.89 -12.64 18.09
CA LYS A 40 -0.05 -12.06 17.05
C LYS A 40 -0.43 -12.56 15.65
N GLN A 41 -0.45 -11.65 14.69
CA GLN A 41 -0.83 -11.88 13.31
C GLN A 41 0.39 -11.84 12.38
N ILE A 42 0.35 -12.59 11.29
CA ILE A 42 1.18 -12.35 10.12
C ILE A 42 0.31 -11.60 9.12
N LEU A 43 0.73 -10.39 8.76
CA LEU A 43 0.03 -9.61 7.73
C LEU A 43 0.57 -9.99 6.35
N VAL A 44 -0.35 -10.08 5.39
CA VAL A 44 -0.03 -10.24 3.97
C VAL A 44 -0.72 -9.12 3.21
N GLY A 45 0.06 -8.24 2.61
CA GLY A 45 -0.45 -7.08 1.87
C GLY A 45 0.10 -7.00 0.46
N SER A 46 -0.78 -6.82 -0.54
CA SER A 46 -0.39 -6.61 -1.93
C SER A 46 -0.57 -5.14 -2.30
N SER A 47 0.36 -4.58 -3.07
CA SER A 47 0.31 -3.21 -3.59
C SER A 47 0.03 -2.19 -2.47
N MET A 48 -1.06 -1.44 -2.53
CA MET A 48 -1.55 -0.57 -1.46
C MET A 48 -1.69 -1.30 -0.12
N GLY A 49 -2.16 -2.55 -0.13
CA GLY A 49 -2.26 -3.37 1.08
C GLY A 49 -0.90 -3.63 1.75
N GLY A 50 0.19 -3.62 0.98
CA GLY A 50 1.56 -3.63 1.51
C GLY A 50 1.88 -2.36 2.30
N TRP A 51 1.52 -1.19 1.79
CA TRP A 51 1.67 0.08 2.50
C TRP A 51 0.84 0.11 3.79
N ILE A 52 -0.44 -0.24 3.70
CA ILE A 52 -1.32 -0.30 4.88
C ILE A 52 -0.79 -1.29 5.92
N SER A 53 -0.26 -2.44 5.49
CA SER A 53 0.36 -3.40 6.42
C SER A 53 1.59 -2.84 7.14
N MET A 54 2.37 -1.96 6.50
CA MET A 54 3.48 -1.24 7.16
C MET A 54 2.95 -0.20 8.17
N LEU A 55 1.85 0.48 7.87
CA LEU A 55 1.19 1.37 8.84
C LEU A 55 0.70 0.58 10.05
N MET A 56 0.11 -0.61 9.85
CA MET A 56 -0.27 -1.50 10.96
C MET A 56 0.94 -1.95 11.76
N ALA A 57 2.07 -2.23 11.11
CA ALA A 57 3.30 -2.60 11.78
C ALA A 57 3.85 -1.49 12.70
N GLN A 58 3.62 -0.22 12.35
CA GLN A 58 3.97 0.93 13.19
C GLN A 58 2.94 1.15 14.31
N ARG A 59 1.63 1.00 14.02
CA ARG A 59 0.56 1.26 14.99
C ARG A 59 0.40 0.15 16.03
N LEU A 60 0.58 -1.10 15.61
CA LEU A 60 0.28 -2.30 16.40
C LEU A 60 1.46 -3.31 16.44
N PRO A 61 2.70 -2.88 16.77
CA PRO A 61 3.87 -3.76 16.66
C PRO A 61 3.75 -5.03 17.51
N ASP A 62 3.12 -4.95 18.68
CA ASP A 62 2.92 -6.07 19.60
C ASP A 62 1.90 -7.11 19.10
N ARG A 63 1.06 -6.72 18.14
CA ARG A 63 0.05 -7.59 17.52
C ARG A 63 0.61 -8.34 16.30
N LEU A 64 1.88 -8.12 15.93
CA LEU A 64 2.45 -8.73 14.74
C LEU A 64 3.54 -9.76 15.08
N ALA A 65 3.52 -10.85 14.32
CA ALA A 65 4.54 -11.89 14.30
C ALA A 65 5.35 -11.90 13.00
N GLY A 66 4.89 -11.21 11.95
CA GLY A 66 5.55 -11.14 10.66
C GLY A 66 4.79 -10.29 9.65
N LEU A 67 5.48 -9.92 8.58
CA LEU A 67 4.93 -9.16 7.45
C LEU A 67 5.37 -9.83 6.14
N VAL A 68 4.42 -10.02 5.24
CA VAL A 68 4.67 -10.41 3.86
C VAL A 68 4.08 -9.35 2.95
N THR A 69 4.84 -8.84 2.00
CA THR A 69 4.31 -7.94 0.98
C THR A 69 4.47 -8.53 -0.41
N ILE A 70 3.52 -8.23 -1.29
CA ILE A 70 3.53 -8.63 -2.70
C ILE A 70 3.41 -7.34 -3.50
N ALA A 71 4.44 -7.02 -4.28
CA ALA A 71 4.46 -5.80 -5.10
C ALA A 71 4.03 -4.54 -4.31
N ALA A 72 4.62 -4.34 -3.11
CA ALA A 72 4.19 -3.28 -2.22
C ALA A 72 4.43 -1.90 -2.81
N ALA A 73 3.42 -1.03 -2.75
CA ALA A 73 3.44 0.34 -3.24
C ALA A 73 3.39 1.36 -2.09
N PRO A 74 4.43 1.44 -1.21
CA PRO A 74 4.46 2.47 -0.19
C PRO A 74 4.53 3.86 -0.80
N ASP A 75 3.88 4.83 -0.15
CA ASP A 75 3.93 6.25 -0.49
C ASP A 75 3.49 6.59 -1.93
N PHE A 76 2.77 5.67 -2.62
CA PHE A 76 2.44 5.81 -4.05
C PHE A 76 1.61 7.07 -4.36
N THR A 77 0.89 7.60 -3.41
CA THR A 77 0.09 8.82 -3.60
C THR A 77 0.98 10.03 -3.85
N GLU A 78 2.10 10.16 -3.14
CA GLU A 78 3.05 11.26 -3.28
C GLU A 78 4.15 10.94 -4.28
N ASP A 79 4.87 9.82 -4.09
CA ASP A 79 6.05 9.46 -4.87
C ASP A 79 5.69 8.81 -6.23
N GLY A 80 4.47 8.29 -6.35
CA GLY A 80 3.94 7.76 -7.59
C GLY A 80 3.07 8.81 -8.31
N PHE A 81 1.81 8.95 -7.90
CA PHE A 81 0.84 9.78 -8.60
C PHE A 81 1.22 11.26 -8.63
N TRP A 82 1.35 11.90 -7.46
CA TRP A 82 1.64 13.31 -7.42
C TRP A 82 2.97 13.67 -8.11
N ALA A 83 4.00 12.87 -7.91
CA ALA A 83 5.29 13.09 -8.55
C ALA A 83 5.23 12.96 -10.08
N SER A 84 4.44 12.04 -10.63
CA SER A 84 4.27 11.83 -12.07
C SER A 84 3.36 12.85 -12.76
N PHE A 85 2.48 13.54 -12.01
CA PHE A 85 1.56 14.52 -12.59
C PHE A 85 2.30 15.75 -13.11
N ASN A 86 1.97 16.16 -14.34
CA ASN A 86 2.40 17.44 -14.88
C ASN A 86 1.64 18.59 -14.21
N GLU A 87 2.05 19.83 -14.48
CA GLU A 87 1.45 21.03 -13.86
C GLU A 87 -0.04 21.17 -14.14
N ASP A 88 -0.49 20.82 -15.36
CA ASP A 88 -1.90 20.90 -15.73
C ASP A 88 -2.75 19.88 -14.96
N THR A 89 -2.28 18.64 -14.85
CA THR A 89 -2.96 17.59 -14.07
C THR A 89 -3.02 17.97 -12.58
N ARG A 90 -1.94 18.50 -12.01
CA ARG A 90 -1.93 18.97 -10.62
C ARG A 90 -2.91 20.11 -10.40
N ARG A 91 -2.93 21.09 -11.34
CA ARG A 91 -3.87 22.21 -11.28
C ARG A 91 -5.31 21.72 -11.37
N LEU A 92 -5.61 20.81 -12.31
CA LEU A 92 -6.94 20.23 -12.46
C LEU A 92 -7.38 19.50 -11.18
N LEU A 93 -6.52 18.66 -10.60
CA LEU A 93 -6.80 17.96 -9.34
C LEU A 93 -7.11 18.92 -8.21
N LEU A 94 -6.36 20.01 -8.09
CA LEU A 94 -6.58 21.01 -7.03
C LEU A 94 -7.86 21.81 -7.23
N GLN A 95 -8.30 22.03 -8.47
CA GLN A 95 -9.52 22.79 -8.81
C GLN A 95 -10.78 21.93 -8.77
N GLU A 96 -10.73 20.74 -9.38
CA GLU A 96 -11.90 19.88 -9.55
C GLU A 96 -12.02 18.80 -8.43
N GLY A 97 -10.97 18.63 -7.65
CA GLY A 97 -10.93 17.65 -6.56
C GLY A 97 -10.66 16.19 -7.00
N VAL A 98 -10.73 15.90 -8.29
CA VAL A 98 -10.49 14.56 -8.85
C VAL A 98 -9.92 14.65 -10.27
N VAL A 99 -9.03 13.71 -10.60
CA VAL A 99 -8.58 13.44 -11.98
C VAL A 99 -8.67 11.95 -12.26
N ASN A 100 -9.00 11.61 -13.51
CA ASN A 100 -9.03 10.22 -13.96
C ASN A 100 -7.73 9.93 -14.71
N ILE A 101 -7.00 8.91 -14.27
CA ILE A 101 -5.78 8.44 -14.94
C ILE A 101 -6.08 7.16 -15.73
N PRO A 102 -5.45 6.95 -16.90
CA PRO A 102 -5.58 5.70 -17.63
C PRO A 102 -5.21 4.51 -16.75
N SER A 103 -5.86 3.39 -16.98
CA SER A 103 -5.60 2.11 -16.29
C SER A 103 -5.47 1.00 -17.32
N ASP A 104 -4.46 0.16 -17.17
CA ASP A 104 -4.29 -1.05 -17.99
C ASP A 104 -5.27 -2.17 -17.59
N TYR A 105 -6.03 -1.96 -16.52
CA TYR A 105 -6.93 -2.97 -15.93
C TYR A 105 -8.43 -2.70 -16.16
N GLY A 106 -8.79 -1.68 -16.93
CA GLY A 106 -10.19 -1.35 -17.23
C GLY A 106 -10.48 0.14 -17.30
N ASP A 107 -11.55 0.58 -16.63
CA ASP A 107 -11.95 1.99 -16.61
C ASP A 107 -10.85 2.89 -16.00
N PRO A 108 -10.80 4.17 -16.41
CA PRO A 108 -9.87 5.14 -15.82
C PRO A 108 -10.00 5.20 -14.31
N TYR A 109 -8.86 5.28 -13.63
CA TYR A 109 -8.79 5.25 -12.17
C TYR A 109 -8.93 6.68 -11.60
N PRO A 110 -9.95 6.96 -10.78
CA PRO A 110 -10.12 8.28 -10.19
C PRO A 110 -9.13 8.51 -9.03
N ILE A 111 -8.31 9.54 -9.15
CA ILE A 111 -7.41 10.00 -8.08
C ILE A 111 -7.98 11.27 -7.50
N THR A 112 -8.33 11.24 -6.22
CA THR A 112 -8.90 12.39 -5.54
C THR A 112 -7.83 13.24 -4.87
N LYS A 113 -8.11 14.54 -4.74
CA LYS A 113 -7.28 15.46 -3.94
C LYS A 113 -7.15 14.98 -2.50
N ARG A 114 -8.25 14.46 -1.91
CA ARG A 114 -8.26 13.88 -0.56
C ARG A 114 -7.27 12.74 -0.43
N LEU A 115 -7.24 11.80 -1.39
CA LEU A 115 -6.32 10.67 -1.39
C LEU A 115 -4.84 11.13 -1.36
N ILE A 116 -4.50 12.15 -2.17
CA ILE A 116 -3.15 12.71 -2.21
C ILE A 116 -2.80 13.42 -0.89
N GLU A 117 -3.69 14.31 -0.41
CA GLU A 117 -3.43 15.11 0.79
C GLU A 117 -3.33 14.26 2.05
N ASP A 118 -4.23 13.30 2.22
CA ASP A 118 -4.22 12.36 3.34
C ASP A 118 -2.98 11.45 3.30
N GLY A 119 -2.64 10.92 2.13
CA GLY A 119 -1.48 10.04 1.96
C GLY A 119 -0.17 10.66 2.45
N ARG A 120 -0.02 11.99 2.36
CA ARG A 120 1.14 12.73 2.89
C ARG A 120 1.32 12.58 4.39
N SER A 121 0.25 12.33 5.12
CA SER A 121 0.29 12.10 6.57
C SER A 121 0.69 10.67 6.94
N HIS A 122 0.75 9.77 5.95
CA HIS A 122 0.97 8.35 6.15
C HIS A 122 2.23 7.80 5.46
N LEU A 123 3.15 8.69 5.03
CA LEU A 123 4.37 8.29 4.33
C LEU A 123 5.28 7.46 5.25
N VAL A 124 5.74 6.31 4.75
CA VAL A 124 6.58 5.36 5.52
C VAL A 124 8.04 5.37 5.08
N LEU A 125 8.35 5.92 3.91
CA LEU A 125 9.72 5.97 3.37
C LEU A 125 10.50 7.24 3.78
N ARG A 126 9.95 8.08 4.65
CA ARG A 126 10.59 9.32 5.12
C ARG A 126 11.47 9.13 6.35
N LYS A 127 11.25 8.05 7.11
CA LYS A 127 12.01 7.72 8.31
C LYS A 127 12.26 6.21 8.35
N PRO A 128 13.39 5.73 8.91
CA PRO A 128 13.65 4.30 9.00
C PRO A 128 12.47 3.54 9.62
N LEU A 129 12.02 2.48 8.94
CA LEU A 129 10.95 1.62 9.39
C LEU A 129 11.55 0.45 10.18
N SER A 130 11.43 0.49 11.52
CA SER A 130 11.97 -0.56 12.39
C SER A 130 10.93 -1.64 12.65
N LEU A 131 11.18 -2.86 12.15
CA LEU A 131 10.29 -4.01 12.26
C LEU A 131 11.00 -5.15 12.99
N PRO A 132 10.62 -5.47 14.26
CA PRO A 132 11.35 -6.44 15.09
C PRO A 132 10.96 -7.91 14.81
N PHE A 133 10.27 -8.18 13.74
CA PHE A 133 9.77 -9.49 13.32
C PHE A 133 10.19 -9.81 11.88
N PRO A 134 10.08 -11.06 11.43
CA PRO A 134 10.40 -11.44 10.05
C PRO A 134 9.59 -10.68 9.01
N VAL A 135 10.27 -10.21 7.96
CA VAL A 135 9.67 -9.51 6.82
C VAL A 135 10.05 -10.22 5.52
N ARG A 136 9.07 -10.43 4.65
CA ARG A 136 9.24 -11.02 3.32
C ARG A 136 8.65 -10.07 2.28
N LEU A 137 9.50 -9.57 1.40
CA LEU A 137 9.11 -8.73 0.28
C LEU A 137 9.18 -9.58 -0.98
N LEU A 138 8.07 -9.69 -1.70
CA LEU A 138 7.97 -10.39 -2.99
C LEU A 138 7.75 -9.33 -4.07
N GLN A 139 8.55 -9.39 -5.13
CA GLN A 139 8.46 -8.45 -6.26
C GLN A 139 8.62 -9.18 -7.58
N GLY A 140 7.75 -8.90 -8.55
CA GLY A 140 7.88 -9.36 -9.92
C GLY A 140 8.90 -8.53 -10.71
N ASP A 141 9.69 -9.14 -11.56
CA ASP A 141 10.65 -8.40 -12.39
C ASP A 141 10.02 -7.82 -13.67
N GLU A 142 8.79 -8.21 -14.01
CA GLU A 142 7.99 -7.65 -15.10
C GLU A 142 6.83 -6.76 -14.59
N ASP A 143 6.87 -6.36 -13.32
CA ASP A 143 5.90 -5.44 -12.73
C ASP A 143 6.12 -4.02 -13.27
N VAL A 144 5.12 -3.52 -14.00
CA VAL A 144 5.12 -2.17 -14.62
C VAL A 144 4.54 -1.08 -13.70
N ASP A 145 3.81 -1.47 -12.65
CA ASP A 145 3.16 -0.56 -11.71
C ASP A 145 4.08 -0.22 -10.54
N VAL A 146 4.79 -1.23 -10.02
CA VAL A 146 5.73 -1.11 -8.90
C VAL A 146 7.10 -1.62 -9.33
N SER A 147 8.06 -0.73 -9.41
CA SER A 147 9.39 -1.08 -9.93
C SER A 147 10.22 -1.92 -8.95
N VAL A 148 11.15 -2.70 -9.49
CA VAL A 148 12.15 -3.43 -8.70
C VAL A 148 13.02 -2.45 -7.88
N GLU A 149 13.25 -1.23 -8.37
CA GLU A 149 13.98 -0.17 -7.67
C GLU A 149 13.26 0.26 -6.40
N LEU A 150 11.93 0.38 -6.45
CA LEU A 150 11.12 0.68 -5.25
C LEU A 150 11.20 -0.47 -4.24
N ALA A 151 11.13 -1.72 -4.70
CA ALA A 151 11.30 -2.89 -3.84
C ALA A 151 12.68 -2.93 -3.16
N ASN A 152 13.75 -2.61 -3.88
CA ASN A 152 15.11 -2.49 -3.33
C ASN A 152 15.23 -1.32 -2.34
N THR A 153 14.57 -0.20 -2.63
CA THR A 153 14.51 0.96 -1.73
C THR A 153 13.83 0.56 -0.42
N LEU A 154 12.67 -0.09 -0.52
CA LEU A 154 11.93 -0.57 0.64
C LEU A 154 12.75 -1.58 1.46
N PHE A 155 13.39 -2.55 0.80
CA PHE A 155 14.28 -3.53 1.45
C PHE A 155 15.40 -2.85 2.24
N SER A 156 16.04 -1.86 1.66
CA SER A 156 17.12 -1.12 2.30
C SER A 156 16.64 -0.21 3.42
N HIS A 157 15.39 0.26 3.32
CA HIS A 157 14.75 1.18 4.26
C HIS A 157 14.32 0.47 5.56
N ILE A 158 13.81 -0.75 5.45
CA ILE A 158 13.36 -1.53 6.60
C ILE A 158 14.56 -1.94 7.46
N LYS A 159 14.48 -1.64 8.76
CA LYS A 159 15.45 -2.08 9.78
C LYS A 159 14.82 -3.21 10.60
N GLY A 160 15.46 -4.37 10.57
CA GLY A 160 14.96 -5.55 11.27
C GLY A 160 15.96 -6.71 11.25
N PRO A 161 15.78 -7.70 12.14
CA PRO A 161 16.72 -8.81 12.28
C PRO A 161 16.62 -9.84 11.14
N ASP A 162 15.48 -9.90 10.45
CA ASP A 162 15.21 -10.89 9.40
C ASP A 162 14.33 -10.27 8.30
N VAL A 163 14.97 -9.57 7.38
CA VAL A 163 14.31 -8.97 6.20
C VAL A 163 14.83 -9.65 4.94
N GLN A 164 13.94 -10.08 4.07
CA GLN A 164 14.29 -10.73 2.81
C GLN A 164 13.48 -10.13 1.67
N LEU A 165 14.15 -9.84 0.56
CA LEU A 165 13.54 -9.51 -0.73
C LEU A 165 13.72 -10.71 -1.69
N ARG A 166 12.63 -11.09 -2.34
CA ARG A 166 12.64 -12.11 -3.41
C ARG A 166 12.11 -11.49 -4.69
N LEU A 167 12.93 -11.52 -5.73
CA LEU A 167 12.52 -11.20 -7.09
C LEU A 167 12.03 -12.48 -7.77
N LEU A 168 10.85 -12.41 -8.37
CA LEU A 168 10.23 -13.51 -9.09
C LEU A 168 10.30 -13.22 -10.59
N LYS A 169 11.01 -14.10 -11.31
CA LYS A 169 11.24 -13.96 -12.73
C LYS A 169 9.95 -14.14 -13.52
N GLY A 170 9.64 -13.19 -14.43
CA GLY A 170 8.46 -13.22 -15.28
C GLY A 170 7.15 -12.91 -14.58
N ALA A 171 7.19 -12.51 -13.30
CA ALA A 171 5.98 -12.14 -12.59
C ALA A 171 5.63 -10.67 -12.81
N ASP A 172 4.34 -10.42 -13.11
CA ASP A 172 3.73 -9.10 -13.22
C ASP A 172 3.31 -8.56 -11.84
N HIS A 173 2.63 -7.38 -11.82
CA HIS A 173 2.13 -6.76 -10.59
C HIS A 173 1.16 -7.64 -9.78
N ARG A 174 0.37 -8.46 -10.46
CA ARG A 174 -0.67 -9.29 -9.84
C ARG A 174 -0.20 -10.69 -9.49
N PHE A 175 1.00 -11.06 -9.93
CA PHE A 175 1.51 -12.44 -9.82
C PHE A 175 0.55 -13.47 -10.44
N SER A 176 -0.15 -13.05 -11.49
CA SER A 176 -1.13 -13.86 -12.21
C SER A 176 -0.51 -14.41 -13.47
N THR A 177 0.26 -15.47 -13.34
CA THR A 177 0.83 -16.23 -14.47
C THR A 177 0.04 -17.51 -14.72
#